data_b801d389546d18f2432caa4a923867ce
#
_entry.id   b801d389546d18f2432caa4a923867ce
#
_cell.length_a   1.000
_cell.length_b   1.000
_cell.length_c   1.000
_cell.angle_alpha   90.00
_cell.angle_beta   90.00
_cell.angle_gamma   90.00
#
_symmetry.space_group_name_H-M   'P 1'
#
loop_
_entity.id
_entity.type
_entity.pdbx_description
1 polymer ?
#
loop_
_entity_poly.entity_id
_entity_poly.type
_entity_poly.pdbx_seq_one_letter_code
_entity_poly.pdbx_strand_id
1 'polypeptide(L)'
;MSAARDWVQLLRVSALFTVPGDALAGAAAAGVRADRRTALAIGCSLCLYEAGMALNDWADQDEDARERPDRPLPSGRIHPAAAMGAAAGLTTVGLALAARAGRPAAAVAGILAATVWAYDLKLKHTPAGAVAMGAARGLDLLLGAVATGARPLRPAVTLSSAALAAHTYAVTRVARNETTGGSGLAPMAALATSAVIFTALAFRRVDGAPGTRLVRDLAAPTFAALYGATAARPYLHAALNPSPDLTQRAVGGGIRSLIPLQAALAARAGAPACGAALMALAPLARRISRKVSPT
;
A
#
# COMPACT_ATOMS: atom_id res chain seq x y z
N MET A 1 -27.57 -7.06 12.25
CA MET A 1 -26.07 -7.20 12.24
C MET A 1 -25.52 -6.26 13.31
N SER A 2 -24.39 -6.56 13.97
CA SER A 2 -23.88 -5.68 15.04
C SER A 2 -23.17 -4.46 14.45
N ALA A 3 -23.32 -3.28 15.10
CA ALA A 3 -22.64 -2.04 14.69
C ALA A 3 -21.12 -2.22 14.48
N ALA A 4 -20.48 -3.09 15.27
CA ALA A 4 -19.07 -3.41 15.11
C ALA A 4 -18.76 -4.06 13.73
N ARG A 5 -19.66 -4.90 13.21
CA ARG A 5 -19.46 -5.54 11.90
C ARG A 5 -19.57 -4.52 10.77
N ASP A 6 -20.46 -3.54 10.90
CA ASP A 6 -20.64 -2.50 9.89
C ASP A 6 -19.41 -1.58 9.84
N TRP A 7 -18.81 -1.25 10.98
CA TRP A 7 -17.54 -0.52 11.04
C TRP A 7 -16.35 -1.33 10.47
N VAL A 8 -16.26 -2.63 10.75
CA VAL A 8 -15.22 -3.51 10.16
C VAL A 8 -15.36 -3.58 8.64
N GLN A 9 -16.58 -3.55 8.12
CA GLN A 9 -16.85 -3.51 6.68
C GLN A 9 -16.43 -2.17 6.08
N LEU A 10 -16.83 -1.04 6.68
CA LEU A 10 -16.49 0.31 6.23
C LEU A 10 -14.97 0.51 6.18
N LEU A 11 -14.29 0.18 7.25
CA LEU A 11 -12.84 0.39 7.41
C LEU A 11 -12.00 -0.64 6.63
N ARG A 12 -12.62 -1.65 6.01
CA ARG A 12 -11.93 -2.67 5.22
C ARG A 12 -10.72 -3.30 5.93
N VAL A 13 -10.89 -3.63 7.20
CA VAL A 13 -9.83 -4.15 8.12
C VAL A 13 -9.01 -5.30 7.50
N SER A 14 -9.59 -6.06 6.57
CA SER A 14 -8.88 -7.13 5.84
C SER A 14 -7.72 -6.63 4.95
N ALA A 15 -7.69 -5.37 4.59
CA ALA A 15 -6.65 -4.78 3.73
C ALA A 15 -5.47 -4.17 4.52
N LEU A 16 -5.58 -4.05 5.84
CA LEU A 16 -4.57 -3.45 6.72
C LEU A 16 -3.21 -4.16 6.72
N PHE A 17 -3.16 -5.43 6.33
CA PHE A 17 -1.93 -6.24 6.39
C PHE A 17 -0.80 -5.74 5.50
N THR A 18 -1.09 -4.91 4.50
CA THR A 18 -0.06 -4.31 3.64
C THR A 18 0.52 -3.02 4.20
N VAL A 19 -0.18 -2.37 5.15
CA VAL A 19 0.18 -1.04 5.65
C VAL A 19 1.46 -1.05 6.51
N PRO A 20 1.64 -1.95 7.50
CA PRO A 20 2.85 -1.97 8.31
C PRO A 20 4.14 -2.19 7.51
N GLY A 21 4.02 -2.84 6.35
CA GLY A 21 5.14 -3.17 5.48
C GLY A 21 5.85 -1.94 4.89
N ASP A 22 5.14 -0.86 4.65
CA ASP A 22 5.71 0.38 4.11
C ASP A 22 6.65 1.03 5.14
N ALA A 23 6.19 1.21 6.36
CA ALA A 23 7.01 1.78 7.42
C ALA A 23 8.21 0.89 7.78
N LEU A 24 8.05 -0.43 7.77
CA LEU A 24 9.13 -1.38 8.02
C LEU A 24 10.16 -1.37 6.87
N ALA A 25 9.71 -1.35 5.63
CA ALA A 25 10.60 -1.22 4.47
C ALA A 25 11.32 0.13 4.46
N GLY A 26 10.65 1.21 4.90
CA GLY A 26 11.22 2.53 5.07
C GLY A 26 12.32 2.56 6.12
N ALA A 27 12.08 2.01 7.31
CA ALA A 27 13.09 1.89 8.37
C ALA A 27 14.30 1.07 7.89
N ALA A 28 14.06 -0.06 7.20
CA ALA A 28 15.11 -0.87 6.60
C ALA A 28 15.92 -0.09 5.56
N ALA A 29 15.26 0.63 4.64
CA ALA A 29 15.92 1.46 3.64
C ALA A 29 16.76 2.59 4.27
N ALA A 30 16.36 3.07 5.44
CA ALA A 30 17.13 3.99 6.26
C ALA A 30 18.37 3.34 6.92
N GLY A 31 18.50 2.01 6.88
CA GLY A 31 19.57 1.25 7.53
C GLY A 31 19.38 1.12 9.04
N VAL A 32 18.17 1.28 9.54
CA VAL A 32 17.85 1.29 10.98
C VAL A 32 16.95 0.07 11.30
N ARG A 33 17.19 -0.54 12.44
CA ARG A 33 16.26 -1.56 12.96
C ARG A 33 14.96 -0.90 13.42
N ALA A 34 13.86 -1.61 13.21
CA ALA A 34 12.56 -1.18 13.70
C ALA A 34 12.59 -0.98 15.23
N ASP A 35 12.11 0.17 15.64
CA ASP A 35 12.08 0.61 17.04
C ASP A 35 10.71 1.20 17.41
N ARG A 36 10.60 1.86 18.59
CA ARG A 36 9.38 2.54 19.02
C ARG A 36 8.91 3.61 18.02
N ARG A 37 9.82 4.31 17.36
CA ARG A 37 9.46 5.35 16.38
C ARG A 37 8.89 4.72 15.10
N THR A 38 9.43 3.57 14.68
CA THR A 38 8.85 2.76 13.61
C THR A 38 7.43 2.30 13.96
N ALA A 39 7.20 1.87 15.22
CA ALA A 39 5.86 1.50 15.68
C ALA A 39 4.89 2.69 15.67
N LEU A 40 5.33 3.90 16.02
CA LEU A 40 4.53 5.13 15.92
C LEU A 40 4.21 5.47 14.45
N ALA A 41 5.16 5.29 13.53
CA ALA A 41 4.92 5.45 12.10
C ALA A 41 3.89 4.45 11.58
N ILE A 42 3.99 3.17 11.96
CA ILE A 42 3.00 2.14 11.61
C ILE A 42 1.61 2.55 12.14
N GLY A 43 1.51 2.99 13.39
CA GLY A 43 0.25 3.46 13.95
C GLY A 43 -0.33 4.65 13.20
N CYS A 44 0.53 5.62 12.79
CA CYS A 44 0.13 6.74 11.93
C CYS A 44 -0.40 6.24 10.59
N SER A 45 0.34 5.37 9.91
CA SER A 45 -0.05 4.79 8.61
C SER A 45 -1.37 4.05 8.69
N LEU A 46 -1.59 3.24 9.73
CA LEU A 46 -2.86 2.55 9.96
C LEU A 46 -4.01 3.53 10.14
N CYS A 47 -3.83 4.57 10.99
CA CYS A 47 -4.85 5.59 11.19
C CYS A 47 -5.17 6.35 9.89
N LEU A 48 -4.17 6.75 9.10
CA LEU A 48 -4.38 7.47 7.84
C LEU A 48 -5.02 6.57 6.77
N TYR A 49 -4.67 5.28 6.75
CA TYR A 49 -5.30 4.31 5.86
C TYR A 49 -6.80 4.15 6.17
N GLU A 50 -7.14 3.93 7.43
CA GLU A 50 -8.53 3.80 7.88
C GLU A 50 -9.31 5.12 7.70
N ALA A 51 -8.65 6.27 7.92
CA ALA A 51 -9.23 7.58 7.62
C ALA A 51 -9.61 7.70 6.14
N GLY A 52 -8.71 7.27 5.25
CA GLY A 52 -8.97 7.24 3.81
C GLY A 52 -10.14 6.31 3.46
N MET A 53 -10.25 5.13 4.08
CA MET A 53 -11.38 4.23 3.82
C MET A 53 -12.73 4.86 4.21
N ALA A 54 -12.79 5.48 5.40
CA ALA A 54 -14.00 6.17 5.87
C ALA A 54 -14.34 7.38 4.99
N LEU A 55 -13.32 8.16 4.59
CA LEU A 55 -13.48 9.32 3.72
C LEU A 55 -13.90 8.93 2.30
N ASN A 56 -13.33 7.85 1.77
CA ASN A 56 -13.68 7.33 0.46
C ASN A 56 -15.17 6.94 0.38
N ASP A 57 -15.65 6.13 1.34
CA ASP A 57 -17.04 5.73 1.38
C ASP A 57 -17.98 6.92 1.64
N TRP A 58 -17.54 7.94 2.41
CA TRP A 58 -18.29 9.18 2.58
C TRP A 58 -18.36 10.00 1.29
N ALA A 59 -17.28 10.11 0.55
CA ALA A 59 -17.22 10.88 -0.69
C ALA A 59 -17.97 10.20 -1.84
N ASP A 60 -18.10 8.86 -1.82
CA ASP A 60 -18.75 8.06 -2.85
C ASP A 60 -20.22 7.70 -2.53
N GLN A 61 -20.81 8.26 -1.47
CA GLN A 61 -22.13 7.82 -1.00
C GLN A 61 -23.23 7.88 -2.08
N ASP A 62 -23.23 8.87 -2.96
CA ASP A 62 -24.21 9.00 -4.05
C ASP A 62 -23.98 7.98 -5.19
N GLU A 63 -22.73 7.63 -5.46
CA GLU A 63 -22.35 6.59 -6.42
C GLU A 63 -22.68 5.20 -5.84
N ASP A 64 -22.27 4.95 -4.61
CA ASP A 64 -22.51 3.70 -3.89
C ASP A 64 -24.01 3.45 -3.65
N ALA A 65 -24.83 4.47 -3.50
CA ALA A 65 -26.29 4.30 -3.38
C ALA A 65 -26.90 3.70 -4.66
N ARG A 66 -26.31 3.95 -5.81
CA ARG A 66 -26.76 3.40 -7.11
C ARG A 66 -26.14 2.05 -7.44
N GLU A 67 -24.84 1.90 -7.16
CA GLU A 67 -24.07 0.72 -7.59
C GLU A 67 -23.97 -0.36 -6.51
N ARG A 68 -23.99 0.03 -5.24
CA ARG A 68 -23.72 -0.84 -4.08
C ARG A 68 -24.59 -0.46 -2.87
N PRO A 69 -25.93 -0.51 -3.00
CA PRO A 69 -26.86 -0.05 -1.96
C PRO A 69 -26.72 -0.78 -0.62
N ASP A 70 -26.13 -1.98 -0.63
CA ASP A 70 -25.88 -2.78 0.57
C ASP A 70 -24.67 -2.34 1.40
N ARG A 71 -23.90 -1.31 0.95
CA ARG A 71 -22.81 -0.75 1.74
C ARG A 71 -23.30 -0.05 3.00
N PRO A 72 -22.44 0.08 4.07
CA PRO A 72 -22.87 0.63 5.36
C PRO A 72 -23.48 2.03 5.31
N LEU A 73 -22.96 2.95 4.48
CA LEU A 73 -23.47 4.32 4.36
C LEU A 73 -24.77 4.37 3.55
N PRO A 74 -24.84 3.86 2.30
CA PRO A 74 -26.07 3.88 1.51
C PRO A 74 -27.23 3.18 2.19
N SER A 75 -26.98 2.07 2.90
CA SER A 75 -28.02 1.32 3.63
C SER A 75 -28.44 1.98 4.95
N GLY A 76 -27.87 3.13 5.33
CA GLY A 76 -28.19 3.83 6.58
C GLY A 76 -27.68 3.15 7.86
N ARG A 77 -26.89 2.07 7.76
CA ARG A 77 -26.31 1.37 8.92
C ARG A 77 -25.26 2.19 9.64
N ILE A 78 -24.58 3.07 8.91
CA ILE A 78 -23.65 4.07 9.46
C ILE A 78 -24.08 5.45 8.93
N HIS A 79 -24.25 6.41 9.85
CA HIS A 79 -24.61 7.77 9.46
C HIS A 79 -23.41 8.48 8.79
N PRO A 80 -23.59 9.23 7.67
CA PRO A 80 -22.50 9.90 6.97
C PRO A 80 -21.64 10.81 7.86
N ALA A 81 -22.25 11.54 8.80
CA ALA A 81 -21.53 12.39 9.76
C ALA A 81 -20.61 11.54 10.69
N ALA A 82 -20.99 10.31 11.02
CA ALA A 82 -20.14 9.43 11.82
C ALA A 82 -18.92 8.94 11.02
N ALA A 83 -19.10 8.64 9.73
CA ALA A 83 -17.97 8.27 8.85
C ALA A 83 -17.00 9.43 8.66
N MET A 84 -17.49 10.66 8.42
CA MET A 84 -16.67 11.87 8.34
C MET A 84 -15.95 12.15 9.67
N GLY A 85 -16.65 12.01 10.80
CA GLY A 85 -16.07 12.15 12.14
C GLY A 85 -14.96 11.13 12.39
N ALA A 86 -15.14 9.89 11.95
CA ALA A 86 -14.11 8.85 12.03
C ALA A 86 -12.89 9.19 11.15
N ALA A 87 -13.10 9.65 9.91
CA ALA A 87 -12.02 10.08 9.02
C ALA A 87 -11.18 11.22 9.64
N ALA A 88 -11.84 12.26 10.17
CA ALA A 88 -11.18 13.38 10.80
C ALA A 88 -10.46 12.97 12.10
N GLY A 89 -11.11 12.18 12.95
CA GLY A 89 -10.56 11.69 14.22
C GLY A 89 -9.33 10.80 14.00
N LEU A 90 -9.41 9.84 13.08
CA LEU A 90 -8.28 8.97 12.72
C LEU A 90 -7.13 9.76 12.10
N THR A 91 -7.42 10.75 11.24
CA THR A 91 -6.39 11.65 10.70
C THR A 91 -5.66 12.39 11.83
N THR A 92 -6.41 12.95 12.78
CA THR A 92 -5.85 13.67 13.93
C THR A 92 -4.98 12.76 14.80
N VAL A 93 -5.44 11.55 15.11
CA VAL A 93 -4.67 10.57 15.88
C VAL A 93 -3.40 10.15 15.12
N GLY A 94 -3.51 9.90 13.82
CA GLY A 94 -2.36 9.56 12.97
C GLY A 94 -1.29 10.66 12.98
N LEU A 95 -1.69 11.92 12.81
CA LEU A 95 -0.76 13.06 12.87
C LEU A 95 -0.13 13.23 14.25
N ALA A 96 -0.89 13.01 15.33
CA ALA A 96 -0.36 13.04 16.70
C ALA A 96 0.69 11.93 16.94
N LEU A 97 0.46 10.72 16.42
CA LEU A 97 1.45 9.62 16.48
C LEU A 97 2.73 9.98 15.70
N ALA A 98 2.60 10.54 14.51
CA ALA A 98 3.74 11.00 13.72
C ALA A 98 4.52 12.14 14.43
N ALA A 99 3.83 13.08 15.05
CA ALA A 99 4.45 14.14 15.82
C ALA A 99 5.27 13.60 17.00
N ARG A 100 4.80 12.52 17.65
CA ARG A 100 5.55 11.82 18.72
C ARG A 100 6.77 11.05 18.19
N ALA A 101 6.78 10.64 16.92
CA ALA A 101 7.96 10.06 16.28
C ALA A 101 9.01 11.11 15.93
N GLY A 102 8.60 12.36 15.67
CA GLY A 102 9.49 13.49 15.43
C GLY A 102 8.97 14.47 14.37
N ARG A 103 9.56 15.68 14.33
CA ARG A 103 9.16 16.74 13.38
C ARG A 103 9.20 16.31 11.90
N PRO A 104 10.25 15.58 11.41
CA PRO A 104 10.25 15.13 10.02
C PRO A 104 9.12 14.14 9.73
N ALA A 105 8.80 13.25 10.68
CA ALA A 105 7.68 12.32 10.55
C ALA A 105 6.34 13.07 10.50
N ALA A 106 6.13 14.08 11.36
CA ALA A 106 4.93 14.91 11.35
C ALA A 106 4.76 15.64 10.00
N ALA A 107 5.83 16.18 9.42
CA ALA A 107 5.78 16.86 8.13
C ALA A 107 5.39 15.91 7.00
N VAL A 108 6.02 14.73 6.92
CA VAL A 108 5.68 13.72 5.90
C VAL A 108 4.26 13.20 6.10
N ALA A 109 3.83 12.94 7.35
CA ALA A 109 2.47 12.51 7.65
C ALA A 109 1.43 13.56 7.27
N GLY A 110 1.73 14.85 7.46
CA GLY A 110 0.87 15.97 7.03
C GLY A 110 0.67 15.99 5.51
N ILE A 111 1.76 15.81 4.74
CA ILE A 111 1.71 15.71 3.28
C ILE A 111 0.93 14.46 2.85
N LEU A 112 1.17 13.32 3.51
CA LEU A 112 0.44 12.08 3.25
C LEU A 112 -1.05 12.24 3.51
N ALA A 113 -1.44 12.79 4.66
CA ALA A 113 -2.83 13.07 5.00
C ALA A 113 -3.49 13.99 3.96
N ALA A 114 -2.83 15.10 3.60
CA ALA A 114 -3.32 16.01 2.57
C ALA A 114 -3.49 15.30 1.21
N THR A 115 -2.57 14.39 0.86
CA THR A 115 -2.65 13.60 -0.39
C THR A 115 -3.84 12.65 -0.36
N VAL A 116 -4.09 11.95 0.76
CA VAL A 116 -5.25 11.05 0.94
C VAL A 116 -6.56 11.84 0.82
N TRP A 117 -6.69 12.94 1.56
CA TRP A 117 -7.88 13.79 1.50
C TRP A 117 -8.12 14.38 0.10
N ALA A 118 -7.06 14.88 -0.55
CA ALA A 118 -7.16 15.41 -1.91
C ALA A 118 -7.56 14.31 -2.91
N TYR A 119 -7.04 13.10 -2.75
CA TYR A 119 -7.41 11.96 -3.57
C TYR A 119 -8.90 11.66 -3.46
N ASP A 120 -9.40 11.42 -2.26
CA ASP A 120 -10.79 11.00 -2.04
C ASP A 120 -11.80 12.09 -2.40
N LEU A 121 -11.51 13.36 -2.11
CA LEU A 121 -12.44 14.45 -2.34
C LEU A 121 -12.43 15.01 -3.77
N LYS A 122 -11.30 14.93 -4.49
CA LYS A 122 -11.16 15.63 -5.78
C LYS A 122 -10.43 14.85 -6.88
N LEU A 123 -9.39 14.06 -6.54
CA LEU A 123 -8.46 13.58 -7.57
C LEU A 123 -8.80 12.19 -8.11
N LYS A 124 -9.54 11.35 -7.40
CA LYS A 124 -9.75 9.94 -7.74
C LYS A 124 -10.35 9.73 -9.14
N HIS A 125 -11.27 10.59 -9.57
CA HIS A 125 -11.89 10.52 -10.90
C HIS A 125 -11.11 11.31 -11.98
N THR A 126 -9.97 11.93 -11.63
CA THR A 126 -9.12 12.69 -12.55
C THR A 126 -7.89 11.89 -12.99
N PRO A 127 -7.20 12.31 -14.08
CA PRO A 127 -5.91 11.70 -14.45
C PRO A 127 -4.86 11.72 -13.32
N ALA A 128 -4.92 12.70 -12.42
CA ALA A 128 -4.01 12.84 -11.28
C ALA A 128 -4.25 11.80 -10.17
N GLY A 129 -5.42 11.14 -10.13
CA GLY A 129 -5.73 10.18 -9.07
C GLY A 129 -4.72 9.04 -8.94
N ALA A 130 -4.27 8.46 -10.05
CA ALA A 130 -3.26 7.40 -10.00
C ALA A 130 -1.91 7.92 -9.47
N VAL A 131 -1.56 9.17 -9.80
CA VAL A 131 -0.35 9.82 -9.27
C VAL A 131 -0.47 10.05 -7.76
N ALA A 132 -1.62 10.56 -7.30
CA ALA A 132 -1.88 10.78 -5.87
C ALA A 132 -1.82 9.47 -5.07
N MET A 133 -2.40 8.38 -5.59
CA MET A 133 -2.36 7.07 -4.94
C MET A 133 -0.93 6.51 -4.87
N GLY A 134 -0.16 6.63 -5.96
CA GLY A 134 1.26 6.26 -5.97
C GLY A 134 2.07 7.12 -4.99
N ALA A 135 1.86 8.44 -5.00
CA ALA A 135 2.52 9.37 -4.09
C ALA A 135 2.20 9.05 -2.62
N ALA A 136 0.94 8.78 -2.28
CA ALA A 136 0.55 8.39 -0.92
C ALA A 136 1.34 7.15 -0.46
N ARG A 137 1.47 6.15 -1.32
CA ARG A 137 2.20 4.93 -0.97
C ARG A 137 3.71 5.17 -0.79
N GLY A 138 4.32 5.97 -1.68
CA GLY A 138 5.73 6.37 -1.54
C GLY A 138 6.00 7.21 -0.30
N LEU A 139 5.08 8.12 0.05
CA LEU A 139 5.13 8.94 1.27
C LEU A 139 4.99 8.08 2.53
N ASP A 140 4.20 7.02 2.49
CA ASP A 140 4.04 6.11 3.63
C ASP A 140 5.35 5.35 3.94
N LEU A 141 6.05 4.85 2.93
CA LEU A 141 7.40 4.30 3.11
C LEU A 141 8.38 5.37 3.62
N LEU A 142 8.33 6.58 3.04
CA LEU A 142 9.17 7.70 3.48
C LEU A 142 8.91 8.06 4.93
N LEU A 143 7.64 8.06 5.39
CA LEU A 143 7.26 8.26 6.79
C LEU A 143 8.00 7.26 7.71
N GLY A 144 8.00 5.97 7.36
CA GLY A 144 8.73 4.96 8.09
C GLY A 144 10.24 5.22 8.18
N ALA A 145 10.84 5.72 7.09
CA ALA A 145 12.26 6.06 7.06
C ALA A 145 12.57 7.29 7.95
N VAL A 146 11.85 8.40 7.78
CA VAL A 146 12.15 9.64 8.52
C VAL A 146 11.78 9.56 10.00
N ALA A 147 10.84 8.69 10.38
CA ALA A 147 10.51 8.44 11.79
C ALA A 147 11.71 7.92 12.57
N THR A 148 12.63 7.18 11.94
CA THR A 148 13.87 6.70 12.57
C THR A 148 14.94 7.79 12.76
N GLY A 149 14.69 9.02 12.29
CA GLY A 149 15.66 10.11 12.27
C GLY A 149 16.60 10.11 11.06
N ALA A 150 16.36 9.22 10.09
CA ALA A 150 17.15 9.19 8.86
C ALA A 150 16.86 10.38 7.95
N ARG A 151 17.87 10.75 7.15
CA ARG A 151 17.70 11.78 6.12
C ARG A 151 16.82 11.24 4.99
N PRO A 152 15.78 12.00 4.54
CA PRO A 152 14.82 11.53 3.54
C PRO A 152 15.44 11.30 2.16
N LEU A 153 16.51 12.02 1.82
CA LEU A 153 17.16 11.96 0.50
C LEU A 153 18.28 10.91 0.39
N ARG A 154 18.36 9.92 1.30
CA ARG A 154 19.28 8.80 1.11
C ARG A 154 18.84 8.00 -0.13
N PRO A 155 19.78 7.65 -1.05
CA PRO A 155 19.41 6.96 -2.29
C PRO A 155 18.58 5.67 -2.09
N ALA A 156 18.86 4.91 -1.04
CA ALA A 156 18.11 3.70 -0.72
C ALA A 156 16.65 4.02 -0.34
N VAL A 157 16.40 5.09 0.40
CA VAL A 157 15.05 5.54 0.80
C VAL A 157 14.29 6.05 -0.42
N THR A 158 14.89 6.95 -1.20
CA THR A 158 14.23 7.54 -2.38
C THR A 158 13.90 6.49 -3.44
N LEU A 159 14.82 5.56 -3.72
CA LEU A 159 14.58 4.47 -4.68
C LEU A 159 13.51 3.50 -4.20
N SER A 160 13.49 3.17 -2.90
CA SER A 160 12.44 2.31 -2.33
C SER A 160 11.06 2.97 -2.36
N SER A 161 10.98 4.26 -2.01
CA SER A 161 9.73 5.05 -2.10
C SER A 161 9.25 5.16 -3.55
N ALA A 162 10.16 5.43 -4.49
CA ALA A 162 9.83 5.52 -5.91
C ALA A 162 9.34 4.18 -6.48
N ALA A 163 9.97 3.05 -6.11
CA ALA A 163 9.56 1.73 -6.56
C ALA A 163 8.13 1.39 -6.08
N LEU A 164 7.83 1.68 -4.80
CA LEU A 164 6.51 1.42 -4.24
C LEU A 164 5.45 2.36 -4.82
N ALA A 165 5.80 3.63 -5.03
CA ALA A 165 4.95 4.61 -5.71
C ALA A 165 4.64 4.20 -7.15
N ALA A 166 5.65 3.80 -7.93
CA ALA A 166 5.50 3.37 -9.31
C ALA A 166 4.63 2.10 -9.43
N HIS A 167 4.86 1.13 -8.54
CA HIS A 167 4.02 -0.06 -8.48
C HIS A 167 2.55 0.30 -8.21
N THR A 168 2.29 1.12 -7.19
CA THR A 168 0.93 1.52 -6.81
C THR A 168 0.27 2.37 -7.91
N TYR A 169 1.00 3.27 -8.53
CA TYR A 169 0.53 4.00 -9.72
C TYR A 169 0.07 3.03 -10.82
N ALA A 170 0.88 2.02 -11.14
CA ALA A 170 0.58 1.04 -12.18
C ALA A 170 -0.69 0.23 -11.84
N VAL A 171 -0.81 -0.27 -10.59
CA VAL A 171 -2.03 -0.95 -10.12
C VAL A 171 -3.25 -0.05 -10.28
N THR A 172 -3.17 1.21 -9.84
CA THR A 172 -4.29 2.16 -9.90
C THR A 172 -4.68 2.48 -11.35
N ARG A 173 -3.72 2.52 -12.27
CA ARG A 173 -4.00 2.70 -13.70
C ARG A 173 -4.78 1.51 -14.29
N VAL A 174 -4.44 0.29 -13.87
CA VAL A 174 -5.19 -0.92 -14.27
C VAL A 174 -6.59 -0.91 -13.66
N ALA A 175 -6.72 -0.55 -12.37
CA ALA A 175 -7.99 -0.54 -11.66
C ALA A 175 -9.05 0.40 -12.29
N ARG A 176 -8.63 1.46 -12.99
CA ARG A 176 -9.56 2.36 -13.69
C ARG A 176 -10.41 1.70 -14.77
N ASN A 177 -9.98 0.56 -15.29
CA ASN A 177 -10.68 -0.19 -16.32
C ASN A 177 -11.27 -1.51 -15.76
N GLU A 178 -11.40 -1.61 -14.46
CA GLU A 178 -11.79 -2.86 -13.78
C GLU A 178 -13.22 -3.29 -14.13
N THR A 179 -14.12 -2.33 -14.34
CA THR A 179 -15.53 -2.60 -14.67
C THR A 179 -15.79 -2.70 -16.17
N THR A 180 -14.98 -2.04 -16.99
CA THR A 180 -15.20 -1.94 -18.46
C THR A 180 -14.26 -2.81 -19.28
N GLY A 181 -13.18 -3.33 -18.67
CA GLY A 181 -12.10 -4.05 -19.38
C GLY A 181 -11.11 -3.08 -20.04
N GLY A 182 -11.52 -2.30 -20.98
CA GLY A 182 -10.68 -1.29 -21.65
C GLY A 182 -9.59 -1.87 -22.56
N SER A 183 -8.40 -1.27 -22.57
CA SER A 183 -7.28 -1.68 -23.43
C SER A 183 -6.20 -2.44 -22.65
N GLY A 184 -5.46 -3.32 -23.33
CA GLY A 184 -4.31 -4.05 -22.77
C GLY A 184 -3.10 -3.16 -22.42
N LEU A 185 -3.11 -1.86 -22.77
CA LEU A 185 -1.97 -0.96 -22.56
C LEU A 185 -1.66 -0.73 -21.07
N ALA A 186 -2.69 -0.53 -20.23
CA ALA A 186 -2.47 -0.31 -18.81
C ALA A 186 -1.89 -1.56 -18.11
N PRO A 187 -2.43 -2.77 -18.29
CA PRO A 187 -1.82 -4.00 -17.79
C PRO A 187 -0.40 -4.25 -18.35
N MET A 188 -0.14 -3.94 -19.62
CA MET A 188 1.19 -4.05 -20.23
C MET A 188 2.19 -3.10 -19.58
N ALA A 189 1.80 -1.85 -19.36
CA ALA A 189 2.63 -0.87 -18.64
C ALA A 189 2.89 -1.30 -17.20
N ALA A 190 1.89 -1.88 -16.52
CA ALA A 190 2.05 -2.42 -15.18
C ALA A 190 2.99 -3.65 -15.14
N LEU A 191 2.92 -4.51 -16.14
CA LEU A 191 3.85 -5.62 -16.32
C LEU A 191 5.28 -5.12 -16.53
N ALA A 192 5.49 -4.14 -17.42
CA ALA A 192 6.80 -3.54 -17.67
C ALA A 192 7.35 -2.87 -16.39
N THR A 193 6.53 -2.09 -15.67
CA THR A 193 6.90 -1.49 -14.38
C THR A 193 7.35 -2.56 -13.37
N SER A 194 6.57 -3.65 -13.28
CA SER A 194 6.90 -4.75 -12.37
C SER A 194 8.21 -5.45 -12.77
N ALA A 195 8.47 -5.62 -14.07
CA ALA A 195 9.71 -6.19 -14.57
C ALA A 195 10.93 -5.31 -14.25
N VAL A 196 10.81 -3.99 -14.42
CA VAL A 196 11.88 -3.04 -14.06
C VAL A 196 12.18 -3.09 -12.56
N ILE A 197 11.15 -3.07 -11.71
CA ILE A 197 11.31 -3.16 -10.26
C ILE A 197 11.95 -4.50 -9.88
N PHE A 198 11.47 -5.62 -10.44
CA PHE A 198 12.03 -6.94 -10.22
C PHE A 198 13.52 -6.97 -10.57
N THR A 199 13.89 -6.52 -11.76
CA THR A 199 15.27 -6.49 -12.24
C THR A 199 16.17 -5.65 -11.31
N ALA A 200 15.69 -4.46 -10.90
CA ALA A 200 16.40 -3.60 -9.97
C ALA A 200 16.64 -4.25 -8.61
N LEU A 201 15.67 -5.04 -8.13
CA LEU A 201 15.76 -5.71 -6.82
C LEU A 201 16.55 -7.02 -6.88
N ALA A 202 16.47 -7.79 -7.97
CA ALA A 202 17.09 -9.10 -8.10
C ALA A 202 18.59 -9.02 -8.44
N PHE A 203 18.99 -8.09 -9.31
CA PHE A 203 20.32 -8.13 -9.96
C PHE A 203 21.30 -7.04 -9.51
N ARG A 204 20.88 -6.00 -8.81
CA ARG A 204 21.85 -5.03 -8.26
C ARG A 204 22.60 -5.62 -7.06
N ARG A 205 23.92 -5.61 -7.09
CA ARG A 205 24.76 -6.07 -5.96
C ARG A 205 24.52 -5.21 -4.71
N VAL A 206 24.52 -5.86 -3.55
CA VAL A 206 24.52 -5.20 -2.24
C VAL A 206 25.96 -5.18 -1.74
N ASP A 207 26.55 -3.99 -1.64
CA ASP A 207 27.87 -3.85 -1.01
C ASP A 207 27.76 -4.13 0.48
N GLY A 208 28.53 -5.08 1.00
CA GLY A 208 28.47 -5.47 2.42
C GLY A 208 29.60 -6.42 2.83
N ALA A 209 29.90 -6.46 4.14
CA ALA A 209 30.97 -7.27 4.74
C ALA A 209 30.77 -8.80 4.61
N PRO A 210 31.92 -9.57 4.61
CA PRO A 210 31.93 -11.00 4.32
C PRO A 210 31.29 -11.81 5.40
N GLY A 211 30.49 -12.33 5.80
CA GLY A 211 30.09 -13.23 6.90
C GLY A 211 28.57 -13.53 6.98
N THR A 212 27.75 -12.66 6.43
CA THR A 212 26.28 -12.85 6.38
C THR A 212 25.76 -12.82 4.93
N ARG A 213 26.65 -13.02 3.96
CA ARG A 213 26.39 -12.80 2.52
C ARG A 213 25.32 -13.70 1.97
N LEU A 214 25.36 -15.01 2.25
CA LEU A 214 24.48 -15.98 1.58
C LEU A 214 22.99 -15.69 1.82
N VAL A 215 22.58 -15.45 3.06
CA VAL A 215 21.16 -15.15 3.39
C VAL A 215 20.73 -13.80 2.81
N ARG A 216 21.62 -12.80 2.84
CA ARG A 216 21.36 -11.49 2.23
C ARG A 216 21.29 -11.57 0.72
N ASP A 217 22.22 -12.30 0.10
CA ASP A 217 22.35 -12.39 -1.35
C ASP A 217 21.20 -13.20 -1.95
N LEU A 218 20.60 -14.13 -1.22
CA LEU A 218 19.48 -14.93 -1.66
C LEU A 218 18.11 -14.34 -1.30
N ALA A 219 17.97 -13.66 -0.16
CA ALA A 219 16.66 -13.19 0.32
C ALA A 219 16.04 -12.13 -0.60
N ALA A 220 16.80 -11.12 -1.02
CA ALA A 220 16.29 -10.05 -1.86
C ALA A 220 15.85 -10.58 -3.25
N PRO A 221 16.66 -11.36 -4.00
CA PRO A 221 16.21 -11.95 -5.26
C PRO A 221 15.04 -12.92 -5.09
N THR A 222 14.99 -13.69 -3.99
CA THR A 222 13.87 -14.60 -3.71
C THR A 222 12.56 -13.84 -3.54
N PHE A 223 12.54 -12.80 -2.71
CA PHE A 223 11.34 -11.98 -2.52
C PHE A 223 10.99 -11.18 -3.78
N ALA A 224 11.99 -10.71 -4.54
CA ALA A 224 11.76 -10.09 -5.84
C ALA A 224 11.13 -11.07 -6.84
N ALA A 225 11.58 -12.33 -6.88
CA ALA A 225 10.99 -13.37 -7.71
C ALA A 225 9.52 -13.66 -7.32
N LEU A 226 9.22 -13.71 -6.01
CA LEU A 226 7.84 -13.85 -5.52
C LEU A 226 6.98 -12.63 -5.90
N TYR A 227 7.53 -11.41 -5.83
CA TYR A 227 6.87 -10.21 -6.32
C TYR A 227 6.55 -10.33 -7.81
N GLY A 228 7.56 -10.61 -8.63
CA GLY A 228 7.40 -10.75 -10.08
C GLY A 228 6.41 -11.85 -10.46
N ALA A 229 6.51 -13.03 -9.86
CA ALA A 229 5.60 -14.16 -10.13
C ALA A 229 4.15 -13.85 -9.74
N THR A 230 3.94 -13.08 -8.64
CA THR A 230 2.59 -12.70 -8.19
C THR A 230 1.94 -11.68 -9.12
N ALA A 231 2.72 -10.72 -9.65
CA ALA A 231 2.23 -9.64 -10.48
C ALA A 231 2.17 -10.00 -11.98
N ALA A 232 3.18 -10.71 -12.50
CA ALA A 232 3.37 -10.87 -13.94
C ALA A 232 2.25 -11.63 -14.64
N ARG A 233 1.86 -12.78 -14.11
CA ARG A 233 0.84 -13.62 -14.76
C ARG A 233 -0.53 -12.96 -14.89
N PRO A 234 -1.09 -12.34 -13.83
CA PRO A 234 -2.36 -11.61 -13.95
C PRO A 234 -2.28 -10.40 -14.91
N TYR A 235 -1.19 -9.63 -14.89
CA TYR A 235 -1.01 -8.53 -15.82
C TYR A 235 -0.88 -8.99 -17.27
N LEU A 236 -0.13 -10.07 -17.51
CA LEU A 236 -0.01 -10.64 -18.86
C LEU A 236 -1.37 -11.09 -19.41
N HIS A 237 -2.17 -11.80 -18.61
CA HIS A 237 -3.49 -12.22 -19.03
C HIS A 237 -4.41 -11.06 -19.36
N ALA A 238 -4.43 -10.01 -18.52
CA ALA A 238 -5.23 -8.81 -18.76
C ALA A 238 -4.69 -7.97 -19.94
N ALA A 239 -3.38 -8.03 -20.23
CA ALA A 239 -2.80 -7.35 -21.41
C ALA A 239 -3.20 -8.03 -22.71
N LEU A 240 -3.23 -9.37 -22.72
CA LEU A 240 -3.60 -10.16 -23.90
C LEU A 240 -5.12 -10.23 -24.13
N ASN A 241 -5.91 -10.20 -23.07
CA ASN A 241 -7.37 -10.20 -23.12
C ASN A 241 -7.95 -9.26 -22.05
N PRO A 242 -8.18 -7.98 -22.36
CA PRO A 242 -8.61 -6.95 -21.39
C PRO A 242 -10.11 -7.06 -21.07
N SER A 243 -10.56 -8.21 -20.57
CA SER A 243 -11.91 -8.40 -20.04
C SER A 243 -12.00 -7.88 -18.59
N PRO A 244 -13.20 -7.50 -18.10
CA PRO A 244 -13.42 -7.07 -16.71
C PRO A 244 -12.85 -8.07 -15.70
N ASP A 245 -13.15 -9.36 -15.84
CA ASP A 245 -12.69 -10.42 -14.93
C ASP A 245 -11.15 -10.53 -14.85
N LEU A 246 -10.48 -10.47 -16.00
CA LEU A 246 -9.02 -10.54 -16.04
C LEU A 246 -8.39 -9.26 -15.50
N THR A 247 -9.02 -8.10 -15.74
CA THR A 247 -8.59 -6.83 -15.17
C THR A 247 -8.72 -6.81 -13.65
N GLN A 248 -9.82 -7.30 -13.09
CA GLN A 248 -10.00 -7.48 -11.64
C GLN A 248 -8.95 -8.41 -11.04
N ARG A 249 -8.67 -9.54 -11.71
CA ARG A 249 -7.60 -10.46 -11.29
C ARG A 249 -6.22 -9.81 -11.33
N ALA A 250 -5.97 -8.93 -12.32
CA ALA A 250 -4.73 -8.17 -12.45
C ALA A 250 -4.57 -7.16 -11.32
N VAL A 251 -5.62 -6.40 -10.98
CA VAL A 251 -5.64 -5.49 -9.82
C VAL A 251 -5.39 -6.27 -8.53
N GLY A 252 -6.13 -7.35 -8.30
CA GLY A 252 -5.94 -8.22 -7.14
C GLY A 252 -4.53 -8.83 -7.07
N GLY A 253 -3.94 -9.18 -8.22
CA GLY A 253 -2.54 -9.63 -8.33
C GLY A 253 -1.56 -8.55 -7.91
N GLY A 254 -1.75 -7.31 -8.41
CA GLY A 254 -0.96 -6.15 -8.06
C GLY A 254 -1.02 -5.83 -6.55
N ILE A 255 -2.20 -5.83 -5.96
CA ILE A 255 -2.36 -5.61 -4.51
C ILE A 255 -1.66 -6.71 -3.70
N ARG A 256 -1.83 -7.99 -4.08
CA ARG A 256 -1.17 -9.09 -3.37
C ARG A 256 0.35 -9.08 -3.50
N SER A 257 0.89 -8.51 -4.57
CA SER A 257 2.34 -8.40 -4.78
C SER A 257 3.01 -7.31 -3.92
N LEU A 258 2.24 -6.44 -3.25
CA LEU A 258 2.79 -5.42 -2.33
C LEU A 258 3.62 -6.05 -1.21
N ILE A 259 3.12 -7.11 -0.56
CA ILE A 259 3.85 -7.75 0.56
C ILE A 259 5.22 -8.29 0.11
N PRO A 260 5.32 -9.10 -0.97
CA PRO A 260 6.64 -9.54 -1.45
C PRO A 260 7.51 -8.38 -1.98
N LEU A 261 6.93 -7.29 -2.52
CA LEU A 261 7.68 -6.10 -2.87
C LEU A 261 8.31 -5.44 -1.63
N GLN A 262 7.53 -5.20 -0.59
CA GLN A 262 8.00 -4.65 0.69
C GLN A 262 9.08 -5.54 1.33
N ALA A 263 8.89 -6.86 1.28
CA ALA A 263 9.87 -7.83 1.76
C ALA A 263 11.17 -7.78 0.96
N ALA A 264 11.10 -7.65 -0.37
CA ALA A 264 12.26 -7.52 -1.23
C ALA A 264 13.02 -6.20 -0.97
N LEU A 265 12.30 -5.09 -0.79
CA LEU A 265 12.88 -3.78 -0.43
C LEU A 265 13.60 -3.85 0.91
N ALA A 266 12.99 -4.44 1.94
CA ALA A 266 13.58 -4.61 3.25
C ALA A 266 14.83 -5.52 3.21
N ALA A 267 14.76 -6.66 2.53
CA ALA A 267 15.88 -7.58 2.39
C ALA A 267 17.05 -6.94 1.63
N ARG A 268 16.74 -6.20 0.56
CA ARG A 268 17.74 -5.47 -0.20
C ARG A 268 18.45 -4.40 0.62
N ALA A 269 17.74 -3.75 1.53
CA ALA A 269 18.30 -2.80 2.47
C ALA A 269 19.11 -3.46 3.62
N GLY A 270 19.27 -4.79 3.58
CA GLY A 270 20.04 -5.54 4.57
C GLY A 270 19.25 -6.02 5.78
N ALA A 271 17.92 -6.03 5.70
CA ALA A 271 17.02 -6.52 6.74
C ALA A 271 16.20 -7.76 6.29
N PRO A 272 16.85 -8.91 5.92
CA PRO A 272 16.16 -10.08 5.40
C PRO A 272 15.17 -10.70 6.40
N ALA A 273 15.46 -10.63 7.70
CA ALA A 273 14.54 -11.07 8.74
C ALA A 273 13.24 -10.25 8.78
N CYS A 274 13.33 -8.93 8.55
CA CYS A 274 12.15 -8.08 8.38
C CYS A 274 11.33 -8.50 7.15
N GLY A 275 12.00 -8.76 6.02
CA GLY A 275 11.37 -9.29 4.81
C GLY A 275 10.65 -10.63 5.05
N ALA A 276 11.27 -11.55 5.76
CA ALA A 276 10.67 -12.83 6.13
C ALA A 276 9.44 -12.66 7.05
N ALA A 277 9.52 -11.75 8.03
CA ALA A 277 8.40 -11.42 8.90
C ALA A 277 7.21 -10.84 8.11
N LEU A 278 7.47 -9.94 7.15
CA LEU A 278 6.43 -9.42 6.26
C LEU A 278 5.78 -10.53 5.42
N MET A 279 6.58 -11.44 4.87
CA MET A 279 6.03 -12.58 4.13
C MET A 279 5.16 -13.50 4.99
N ALA A 280 5.43 -13.65 6.28
CA ALA A 280 4.62 -14.41 7.22
C ALA A 280 3.21 -13.78 7.44
N LEU A 281 3.04 -12.49 7.19
CA LEU A 281 1.73 -11.82 7.23
C LEU A 281 0.82 -12.20 6.04
N ALA A 282 1.38 -12.60 4.91
CA ALA A 282 0.61 -12.91 3.70
C ALA A 282 -0.44 -14.04 3.89
N PRO A 283 -0.13 -15.19 4.50
CA PRO A 283 -1.11 -16.23 4.74
C PRO A 283 -2.18 -15.80 5.77
N LEU A 284 -1.81 -14.99 6.76
CA LEU A 284 -2.74 -14.44 7.74
C LEU A 284 -3.73 -13.47 7.07
N ALA A 285 -3.23 -12.57 6.24
CA ALA A 285 -4.05 -11.68 5.42
C ALA A 285 -5.08 -12.44 4.57
N ARG A 286 -4.64 -13.52 3.91
CA ARG A 286 -5.52 -14.38 3.09
C ARG A 286 -6.59 -15.10 3.91
N ARG A 287 -6.28 -15.52 5.14
CA ARG A 287 -7.25 -16.19 6.03
C ARG A 287 -8.32 -15.22 6.52
N ILE A 288 -7.92 -13.99 6.87
CA ILE A 288 -8.83 -12.98 7.42
C ILE A 288 -9.69 -12.38 6.30
N SER A 289 -9.12 -12.08 5.14
CA SER A 289 -9.90 -11.57 4.01
C SER A 289 -11.03 -12.53 3.59
N ARG A 290 -10.78 -13.83 3.62
CA ARG A 290 -11.82 -14.85 3.32
C ARG A 290 -12.95 -14.92 4.36
N LYS A 291 -12.71 -14.47 5.61
CA LYS A 291 -13.72 -14.46 6.68
C LYS A 291 -14.55 -13.17 6.70
N VAL A 292 -13.99 -12.07 6.24
CA VAL A 292 -14.59 -10.73 6.32
C VAL A 292 -15.31 -10.35 5.02
N SER A 293 -14.90 -10.90 3.88
CA SER A 293 -15.55 -10.72 2.59
C SER A 293 -16.13 -12.05 2.13
N PRO A 294 -17.39 -12.36 2.45
CA PRO A 294 -18.13 -13.39 1.75
C PRO A 294 -18.52 -12.83 0.37
N THR A 295 -17.86 -13.33 -0.67
CA THR A 295 -17.95 -13.02 -2.12
C THR A 295 -17.31 -11.74 -2.56
#